data_d50e104cc443cbf9274bd06eebec2c44
#
_entry.id   d50e104cc443cbf9274bd06eebec2c44
#
_cell.length_a   1.000
_cell.length_b   1.000
_cell.length_c   1.000
_cell.angle_alpha   90.00
_cell.angle_beta   90.00
_cell.angle_gamma   90.00
#
_symmetry.space_group_name_H-M   'P 1'
#
loop_
_entity.id
_entity.type
_entity.pdbx_description
1 polymer ?
#
loop_
_entity_poly.entity_id
_entity_poly.type
_entity_poly.pdbx_seq_one_letter_code
_entity_poly.pdbx_strand_id
1 'polypeptide(L)'
;KKIKVETDAGLTMGGLLYVPDSATEENPAPAAVVVHGWWKTKESQSSTAMELARRGIVALAIDMYGHGDSSNVKFNFVDSYNGLELLAALPYVDADRLGITGHSMGGKCCTAVTEWADQGGSVDVAAMVIAGTDPTYQDKDGAWINAYGSRDVCMIAARYDDFEYHGSTIHGPWYNAPRDYASTDRAKSFVNFGENPANIKDEVQVGKVYEKEIDGRIAKRLLYTPTQIHSWFVLSPVSTGMTVSFLQDSLGAPNPLGASNQLGFIKELFTALGLVGMFMFMVSLVYVLIETPAFACL
;
A
#
# COMPACT_ATOMS: atom_id res chain seq x y z
N LYS A 1 -6.53 -6.63 15.72
CA LYS A 1 -5.71 -6.95 16.90
C LYS A 1 -4.31 -6.33 16.73
N LYS A 2 -3.78 -5.65 17.75
CA LYS A 2 -2.37 -5.22 17.76
C LYS A 2 -1.49 -6.43 18.06
N ILE A 3 -0.44 -6.62 17.27
CA ILE A 3 0.52 -7.73 17.42
C ILE A 3 1.95 -7.20 17.48
N LYS A 4 2.82 -8.00 18.07
CA LYS A 4 4.29 -7.89 18.00
C LYS A 4 4.81 -9.30 17.80
N VAL A 5 5.57 -9.50 16.75
CA VAL A 5 6.09 -10.81 16.37
C VAL A 5 7.60 -10.71 16.24
N GLU A 6 8.29 -11.69 16.76
CA GLU A 6 9.73 -11.84 16.54
C GLU A 6 9.95 -12.54 15.20
N THR A 7 10.81 -11.95 14.37
CA THR A 7 11.20 -12.52 13.07
C THR A 7 12.41 -13.43 13.25
N ASP A 8 12.75 -14.23 12.25
CA ASP A 8 13.89 -15.15 12.27
C ASP A 8 15.24 -14.45 12.51
N ALA A 9 15.31 -13.16 12.21
CA ALA A 9 16.47 -12.33 12.52
C ALA A 9 16.53 -11.85 13.99
N GLY A 10 15.61 -12.29 14.86
CA GLY A 10 15.52 -11.86 16.25
C GLY A 10 15.06 -10.39 16.42
N LEU A 11 14.42 -9.83 15.41
CA LEU A 11 13.89 -8.47 15.43
C LEU A 11 12.37 -8.51 15.63
N THR A 12 11.84 -7.51 16.37
CA THR A 12 10.40 -7.38 16.56
C THR A 12 9.77 -6.64 15.38
N MET A 13 8.71 -7.20 14.79
CA MET A 13 7.81 -6.53 13.87
C MET A 13 6.49 -6.19 14.58
N GLY A 14 6.13 -4.91 14.61
CA GLY A 14 4.84 -4.43 15.12
C GLY A 14 3.79 -4.41 14.00
N GLY A 15 2.54 -4.78 14.31
CA GLY A 15 1.49 -4.79 13.31
C GLY A 15 0.07 -4.62 13.88
N LEU A 16 -0.86 -4.29 12.97
CA LEU A 16 -2.29 -4.38 13.19
C LEU A 16 -2.84 -5.49 12.28
N LEU A 17 -3.21 -6.61 12.89
CA LEU A 17 -3.80 -7.75 12.20
C LEU A 17 -5.33 -7.66 12.25
N TYR A 18 -5.95 -7.67 11.09
CA TYR A 18 -7.39 -7.70 10.87
C TYR A 18 -7.76 -9.06 10.27
N VAL A 19 -8.55 -9.84 10.99
CA VAL A 19 -8.97 -11.17 10.56
C VAL A 19 -10.47 -11.15 10.37
N PRO A 20 -10.97 -11.42 9.15
CA PRO A 20 -12.41 -11.60 8.92
C PRO A 20 -12.94 -12.83 9.66
N ASP A 21 -14.18 -12.78 10.14
CA ASP A 21 -14.82 -13.94 10.78
C ASP A 21 -14.97 -15.15 9.84
N SER A 22 -14.95 -14.91 8.52
CA SER A 22 -14.98 -15.95 7.49
C SER A 22 -13.68 -16.70 7.28
N ALA A 23 -12.55 -16.18 7.79
CA ALA A 23 -11.24 -16.81 7.67
C ALA A 23 -11.03 -17.83 8.78
N THR A 24 -11.08 -19.11 8.44
CA THR A 24 -10.90 -20.24 9.37
C THR A 24 -9.93 -21.27 8.77
N GLU A 25 -9.46 -22.21 9.56
CA GLU A 25 -8.59 -23.30 9.07
C GLU A 25 -9.26 -24.14 7.98
N GLU A 26 -10.60 -24.32 8.09
CA GLU A 26 -11.39 -25.07 7.11
C GLU A 26 -11.68 -24.25 5.84
N ASN A 27 -11.60 -22.94 5.93
CA ASN A 27 -11.83 -22.00 4.82
C ASN A 27 -10.77 -20.88 4.84
N PRO A 28 -9.52 -21.18 4.43
CA PRO A 28 -8.44 -20.21 4.41
C PRO A 28 -8.75 -19.04 3.47
N ALA A 29 -8.53 -17.83 3.95
CA ALA A 29 -8.80 -16.60 3.22
C ALA A 29 -7.55 -16.06 2.51
N PRO A 30 -7.70 -15.31 1.40
CA PRO A 30 -6.60 -14.52 0.87
C PRO A 30 -6.10 -13.54 1.92
N ALA A 31 -4.84 -13.10 1.80
CA ALA A 31 -4.27 -12.16 2.75
C ALA A 31 -3.43 -11.08 2.07
N ALA A 32 -3.27 -9.93 2.75
CA ALA A 32 -2.45 -8.84 2.23
C ALA A 32 -1.68 -8.10 3.33
N VAL A 33 -0.43 -7.79 3.05
CA VAL A 33 0.38 -6.85 3.84
C VAL A 33 0.11 -5.43 3.37
N VAL A 34 -0.02 -4.49 4.32
CA VAL A 34 -0.26 -3.07 4.05
C VAL A 34 0.86 -2.25 4.68
N VAL A 35 1.64 -1.55 3.85
CA VAL A 35 2.89 -0.89 4.25
C VAL A 35 2.74 0.63 4.21
N HIS A 36 3.13 1.29 5.29
CA HIS A 36 3.05 2.75 5.41
C HIS A 36 4.16 3.49 4.64
N GLY A 37 3.97 4.78 4.42
CA GLY A 37 5.00 5.69 3.89
C GLY A 37 5.97 6.19 4.98
N TRP A 38 6.95 6.98 4.55
CA TRP A 38 7.97 7.57 5.43
C TRP A 38 7.35 8.36 6.60
N TRP A 39 7.96 8.25 7.78
CA TRP A 39 7.55 8.91 9.03
C TRP A 39 6.12 8.62 9.48
N LYS A 40 5.56 7.52 9.05
CA LYS A 40 4.24 7.04 9.47
C LYS A 40 4.37 5.74 10.24
N THR A 41 3.24 5.22 10.66
CA THR A 41 3.13 3.94 11.35
C THR A 41 1.98 3.14 10.75
N LYS A 42 1.84 1.88 11.14
CA LYS A 42 0.74 0.98 10.75
C LYS A 42 -0.65 1.58 10.89
N GLU A 43 -0.84 2.50 11.86
CA GLU A 43 -2.13 3.17 12.08
C GLU A 43 -2.57 3.99 10.87
N SER A 44 -1.62 4.57 10.12
CA SER A 44 -1.93 5.35 8.90
C SER A 44 -2.53 4.51 7.78
N GLN A 45 -2.34 3.19 7.84
CA GLN A 45 -2.88 2.23 6.87
C GLN A 45 -4.09 1.44 7.41
N SER A 46 -4.54 1.77 8.63
CA SER A 46 -5.62 1.01 9.29
C SER A 46 -6.94 1.05 8.52
N SER A 47 -7.24 2.13 7.82
CA SER A 47 -8.43 2.23 6.98
C SER A 47 -8.38 1.25 5.80
N THR A 48 -7.26 1.19 5.07
CA THR A 48 -7.08 0.24 3.98
C THR A 48 -7.13 -1.21 4.47
N ALA A 49 -6.44 -1.53 5.58
CA ALA A 49 -6.43 -2.87 6.16
C ALA A 49 -7.85 -3.30 6.64
N MET A 50 -8.61 -2.39 7.25
CA MET A 50 -9.98 -2.66 7.66
C MET A 50 -10.89 -2.92 6.44
N GLU A 51 -10.73 -2.15 5.37
CA GLU A 51 -11.53 -2.33 4.16
C GLU A 51 -11.21 -3.64 3.42
N LEU A 52 -9.96 -4.10 3.45
CA LEU A 52 -9.59 -5.44 2.97
C LEU A 52 -10.27 -6.52 3.82
N ALA A 53 -10.22 -6.40 5.16
CA ALA A 53 -10.85 -7.36 6.06
C ALA A 53 -12.37 -7.43 5.88
N ARG A 54 -13.05 -6.30 5.64
CA ARG A 54 -14.50 -6.28 5.31
C ARG A 54 -14.83 -7.06 4.03
N ARG A 55 -13.86 -7.23 3.14
CA ARG A 55 -13.96 -7.99 1.90
C ARG A 55 -13.57 -9.46 2.07
N GLY A 56 -13.23 -9.88 3.29
CA GLY A 56 -12.83 -11.25 3.60
C GLY A 56 -11.36 -11.54 3.33
N ILE A 57 -10.51 -10.51 3.23
CA ILE A 57 -9.06 -10.61 3.08
C ILE A 57 -8.42 -10.39 4.45
N VAL A 58 -7.62 -11.34 4.95
CA VAL A 58 -6.81 -11.12 6.16
C VAL A 58 -5.80 -10.01 5.87
N ALA A 59 -5.80 -8.94 6.67
CA ALA A 59 -4.95 -7.78 6.40
C ALA A 59 -3.99 -7.50 7.56
N LEU A 60 -2.72 -7.33 7.25
CA LEU A 60 -1.67 -7.00 8.20
C LEU A 60 -1.04 -5.65 7.85
N ALA A 61 -1.41 -4.60 8.59
CA ALA A 61 -0.69 -3.33 8.51
C ALA A 61 0.54 -3.40 9.42
N ILE A 62 1.72 -3.28 8.84
CA ILE A 62 3.00 -3.40 9.57
C ILE A 62 3.62 -2.03 9.88
N ASP A 63 4.40 -1.97 10.95
CA ASP A 63 5.42 -0.94 11.13
C ASP A 63 6.73 -1.41 10.48
N MET A 64 7.28 -0.64 9.55
CA MET A 64 8.64 -0.88 9.07
C MET A 64 9.63 -0.72 10.22
N TYR A 65 10.77 -1.42 10.17
CA TYR A 65 11.82 -1.23 11.17
C TYR A 65 12.22 0.26 11.29
N GLY A 66 12.58 0.68 12.48
CA GLY A 66 12.82 2.09 12.82
C GLY A 66 11.54 2.93 12.98
N HIS A 67 10.35 2.33 12.89
CA HIS A 67 9.06 3.02 13.05
C HIS A 67 8.17 2.29 14.05
N GLY A 68 7.28 3.04 14.68
CA GLY A 68 6.20 2.54 15.54
C GLY A 68 6.66 1.57 16.63
N ASP A 69 6.09 0.37 16.63
CA ASP A 69 6.38 -0.69 17.61
C ASP A 69 7.44 -1.70 17.16
N SER A 70 7.97 -1.54 15.95
CA SER A 70 9.02 -2.40 15.42
C SER A 70 10.40 -2.07 15.99
N SER A 71 11.34 -3.02 15.90
CA SER A 71 12.73 -2.81 16.34
C SER A 71 13.34 -1.57 15.72
N ASN A 72 14.03 -0.76 16.54
CA ASN A 72 14.66 0.48 16.11
C ASN A 72 16.02 0.21 15.43
N VAL A 73 15.97 -0.38 14.26
CA VAL A 73 17.11 -0.63 13.39
C VAL A 73 16.91 0.08 12.05
N LYS A 74 18.00 0.23 11.28
CA LYS A 74 17.89 0.74 9.91
C LYS A 74 17.01 -0.20 9.09
N PHE A 75 15.93 0.31 8.52
CA PHE A 75 15.05 -0.49 7.70
C PHE A 75 15.64 -0.74 6.31
N ASN A 76 15.24 -1.88 5.71
CA ASN A 76 15.41 -2.18 4.30
C ASN A 76 14.01 -2.41 3.70
N PHE A 77 13.79 -2.04 2.44
CA PHE A 77 12.49 -2.21 1.76
C PHE A 77 12.02 -3.67 1.75
N VAL A 78 12.96 -4.61 1.65
CA VAL A 78 12.68 -6.05 1.67
C VAL A 78 12.17 -6.55 3.04
N ASP A 79 12.39 -5.81 4.13
CA ASP A 79 11.97 -6.24 5.47
C ASP A 79 10.44 -6.45 5.58
N SER A 80 9.67 -5.82 4.67
CA SER A 80 8.23 -6.04 4.57
C SER A 80 7.85 -7.45 4.16
N TYR A 81 8.80 -8.24 3.63
CA TYR A 81 8.64 -9.64 3.30
C TYR A 81 8.35 -10.51 4.53
N ASN A 82 8.92 -10.17 5.70
CA ASN A 82 8.59 -10.85 6.97
C ASN A 82 7.07 -10.81 7.27
N GLY A 83 6.38 -9.76 6.84
CA GLY A 83 4.92 -9.66 6.98
C GLY A 83 4.17 -10.67 6.09
N LEU A 84 4.69 -10.96 4.90
CA LEU A 84 4.13 -11.99 4.01
C LEU A 84 4.38 -13.39 4.57
N GLU A 85 5.58 -13.68 5.06
CA GLU A 85 5.92 -14.95 5.70
C GLU A 85 5.05 -15.19 6.95
N LEU A 86 4.86 -14.15 7.76
CA LEU A 86 3.95 -14.23 8.91
C LEU A 86 2.52 -14.57 8.49
N LEU A 87 1.99 -13.92 7.46
CA LEU A 87 0.64 -14.22 6.96
C LEU A 87 0.55 -15.63 6.40
N ALA A 88 1.52 -16.07 5.60
CA ALA A 88 1.56 -17.41 5.02
C ALA A 88 1.61 -18.53 6.08
N ALA A 89 2.19 -18.26 7.25
CA ALA A 89 2.26 -19.20 8.35
C ALA A 89 0.96 -19.33 9.17
N LEU A 90 -0.05 -18.47 8.92
CA LEU A 90 -1.32 -18.53 9.66
C LEU A 90 -2.24 -19.61 9.07
N PRO A 91 -2.81 -20.52 9.89
CA PRO A 91 -3.56 -21.67 9.40
C PRO A 91 -4.87 -21.30 8.66
N TYR A 92 -5.37 -20.08 8.86
CA TYR A 92 -6.56 -19.53 8.21
C TYR A 92 -6.24 -18.61 7.02
N VAL A 93 -5.00 -18.63 6.52
CA VAL A 93 -4.56 -17.89 5.35
C VAL A 93 -4.22 -18.84 4.20
N ASP A 94 -4.70 -18.53 3.02
CA ASP A 94 -4.33 -19.18 1.77
C ASP A 94 -3.02 -18.56 1.25
N ALA A 95 -1.91 -19.27 1.40
CA ALA A 95 -0.57 -18.79 1.03
C ALA A 95 -0.38 -18.60 -0.47
N ASP A 96 -1.25 -19.18 -1.31
CA ASP A 96 -1.22 -19.00 -2.78
C ASP A 96 -1.92 -17.69 -3.20
N ARG A 97 -2.64 -17.03 -2.28
CA ARG A 97 -3.39 -15.80 -2.53
C ARG A 97 -2.92 -14.64 -1.64
N LEU A 98 -1.59 -14.40 -1.65
CA LEU A 98 -1.01 -13.29 -0.91
C LEU A 98 -0.92 -12.02 -1.77
N GLY A 99 -1.18 -10.89 -1.15
CA GLY A 99 -1.02 -9.56 -1.74
C GLY A 99 -0.18 -8.63 -0.89
N ILE A 100 0.26 -7.54 -1.50
CA ILE A 100 0.91 -6.44 -0.79
C ILE A 100 0.45 -5.11 -1.36
N THR A 101 0.31 -4.12 -0.51
CA THR A 101 0.11 -2.73 -0.94
C THR A 101 0.87 -1.78 -0.05
N GLY A 102 1.29 -0.67 -0.62
CA GLY A 102 1.98 0.36 0.14
C GLY A 102 1.93 1.72 -0.54
N HIS A 103 2.03 2.75 0.30
CA HIS A 103 2.07 4.14 -0.16
C HIS A 103 3.49 4.69 -0.04
N SER A 104 3.97 5.39 -1.09
CA SER A 104 5.28 6.06 -1.08
C SER A 104 6.40 5.05 -0.80
N MET A 105 7.12 5.18 0.29
CA MET A 105 8.12 4.21 0.73
C MET A 105 7.58 2.79 0.84
N GLY A 106 6.32 2.62 1.29
CA GLY A 106 5.63 1.33 1.28
C GLY A 106 5.41 0.77 -0.14
N GLY A 107 5.26 1.63 -1.14
CA GLY A 107 5.22 1.22 -2.55
C GLY A 107 6.56 0.67 -3.03
N LYS A 108 7.69 1.23 -2.56
CA LYS A 108 9.04 0.68 -2.83
C LYS A 108 9.23 -0.70 -2.17
N CYS A 109 8.60 -0.92 -1.01
CA CYS A 109 8.57 -2.25 -0.40
C CYS A 109 7.86 -3.27 -1.31
N CYS A 110 6.77 -2.90 -1.98
CA CYS A 110 6.09 -3.81 -2.92
C CYS A 110 7.03 -4.30 -4.03
N THR A 111 7.85 -3.42 -4.60
CA THR A 111 8.85 -3.79 -5.61
C THR A 111 9.96 -4.66 -5.01
N ALA A 112 10.51 -4.27 -3.85
CA ALA A 112 11.61 -4.98 -3.22
C ALA A 112 11.24 -6.42 -2.79
N VAL A 113 10.02 -6.64 -2.30
CA VAL A 113 9.57 -7.99 -1.95
C VAL A 113 9.36 -8.88 -3.17
N THR A 114 8.97 -8.30 -4.32
CA THR A 114 8.88 -9.03 -5.58
C THR A 114 10.26 -9.50 -6.05
N GLU A 115 11.24 -8.61 -6.04
CA GLU A 115 12.61 -8.95 -6.39
C GLU A 115 13.20 -10.02 -5.46
N TRP A 116 12.88 -9.97 -4.16
CA TRP A 116 13.30 -10.96 -3.19
C TRP A 116 12.65 -12.33 -3.42
N ALA A 117 11.33 -12.35 -3.70
CA ALA A 117 10.61 -13.58 -4.03
C ALA A 117 11.20 -14.26 -5.27
N ASP A 118 11.54 -13.50 -6.31
CA ASP A 118 12.16 -14.00 -7.54
C ASP A 118 13.58 -14.55 -7.33
N GLN A 119 14.27 -14.11 -6.27
CA GLN A 119 15.58 -14.61 -5.87
C GLN A 119 15.54 -15.86 -4.98
N GLY A 120 14.37 -16.46 -4.81
CA GLY A 120 14.19 -17.70 -4.04
C GLY A 120 13.61 -17.48 -2.66
N GLY A 121 12.83 -16.43 -2.47
CA GLY A 121 12.04 -16.23 -1.26
C GLY A 121 11.06 -17.36 -0.99
N SER A 122 10.68 -17.55 0.27
CA SER A 122 9.85 -18.67 0.76
C SER A 122 8.37 -18.55 0.35
N VAL A 123 7.90 -17.34 0.05
CA VAL A 123 6.51 -17.04 -0.35
C VAL A 123 6.49 -16.12 -1.56
N ASP A 124 5.44 -16.21 -2.37
CA ASP A 124 5.25 -15.33 -3.52
C ASP A 124 4.04 -14.40 -3.33
N VAL A 125 4.01 -13.33 -4.09
CA VAL A 125 2.93 -12.33 -4.09
C VAL A 125 2.11 -12.50 -5.35
N ALA A 126 0.82 -12.81 -5.21
CA ALA A 126 -0.10 -12.96 -6.34
C ALA A 126 -0.54 -11.60 -6.92
N ALA A 127 -0.70 -10.59 -6.07
CA ALA A 127 -1.18 -9.27 -6.48
C ALA A 127 -0.58 -8.14 -5.65
N MET A 128 -0.36 -6.98 -6.25
CA MET A 128 0.12 -5.81 -5.52
C MET A 128 -0.49 -4.49 -6.02
N VAL A 129 -0.54 -3.51 -5.10
CA VAL A 129 -0.87 -2.12 -5.44
C VAL A 129 0.25 -1.19 -4.99
N ILE A 130 0.88 -0.52 -5.94
CA ILE A 130 1.96 0.44 -5.73
C ILE A 130 1.34 1.84 -5.78
N ALA A 131 1.23 2.51 -4.62
CA ALA A 131 0.57 3.79 -4.53
C ALA A 131 1.57 4.92 -4.21
N GLY A 132 1.56 5.98 -5.01
CA GLY A 132 2.40 7.17 -4.78
C GLY A 132 3.90 6.88 -4.83
N THR A 133 4.33 5.96 -5.69
CA THR A 133 5.72 5.75 -6.05
C THR A 133 5.81 5.08 -7.41
N ASP A 134 6.92 5.30 -8.10
CA ASP A 134 7.14 4.70 -9.42
C ASP A 134 7.48 3.20 -9.32
N PRO A 135 6.89 2.34 -10.16
CA PRO A 135 7.27 0.93 -10.23
C PRO A 135 8.63 0.75 -10.92
N THR A 136 9.20 -0.45 -10.82
CA THR A 136 10.34 -0.84 -11.63
C THR A 136 9.86 -1.21 -13.04
N TYR A 137 10.47 -0.67 -14.07
CA TYR A 137 10.17 -0.90 -15.50
C TYR A 137 11.43 -1.00 -16.37
N GLN A 138 12.60 -0.78 -15.79
CA GLN A 138 13.89 -0.93 -16.44
C GLN A 138 14.86 -1.67 -15.52
N ASP A 139 15.77 -2.42 -16.11
CA ASP A 139 16.90 -3.01 -15.41
C ASP A 139 18.01 -1.98 -15.15
N LYS A 140 19.10 -2.43 -14.52
CA LYS A 140 20.28 -1.61 -14.21
C LYS A 140 20.97 -1.03 -15.45
N ASP A 141 20.79 -1.64 -16.61
CA ASP A 141 21.39 -1.25 -17.88
C ASP A 141 20.43 -0.36 -18.71
N GLY A 142 19.23 -0.07 -18.17
CA GLY A 142 18.21 0.79 -18.77
C GLY A 142 17.32 0.08 -19.80
N ALA A 143 17.42 -1.24 -19.94
CA ALA A 143 16.51 -2.02 -20.79
C ALA A 143 15.14 -2.14 -20.14
N TRP A 144 14.08 -1.99 -20.94
CA TRP A 144 12.70 -2.16 -20.50
C TRP A 144 12.42 -3.61 -20.15
N ILE A 145 11.84 -3.87 -18.99
CA ILE A 145 11.61 -5.21 -18.46
C ILE A 145 10.21 -5.36 -17.86
N ASN A 146 9.70 -6.58 -17.82
CA ASN A 146 8.57 -6.95 -16.98
C ASN A 146 9.09 -7.36 -15.58
N ALA A 147 9.27 -6.39 -14.71
CA ALA A 147 9.81 -6.62 -13.36
C ALA A 147 8.85 -7.41 -12.44
N TYR A 148 7.62 -7.64 -12.84
CA TYR A 148 6.58 -8.24 -11.97
C TYR A 148 6.10 -9.61 -12.46
N GLY A 149 6.69 -10.14 -13.52
CA GLY A 149 6.32 -11.44 -14.05
C GLY A 149 4.82 -11.58 -14.34
N SER A 150 4.23 -12.68 -13.90
CA SER A 150 2.81 -13.00 -14.02
C SER A 150 1.92 -12.45 -12.92
N ARG A 151 2.45 -11.68 -11.96
CA ARG A 151 1.69 -11.08 -10.84
C ARG A 151 0.74 -9.99 -11.32
N ASP A 152 -0.38 -9.83 -10.66
CA ASP A 152 -1.31 -8.72 -10.92
C ASP A 152 -0.78 -7.44 -10.25
N VAL A 153 -0.63 -6.35 -11.01
CA VAL A 153 -0.07 -5.10 -10.49
C VAL A 153 -0.92 -3.89 -10.87
N CYS A 154 -1.34 -3.15 -9.84
CA CYS A 154 -1.95 -1.84 -10.01
C CYS A 154 -1.00 -0.74 -9.53
N MET A 155 -0.90 0.29 -10.33
CA MET A 155 -0.20 1.51 -9.97
C MET A 155 -1.19 2.65 -9.77
N ILE A 156 -1.01 3.42 -8.70
CA ILE A 156 -1.80 4.63 -8.44
C ILE A 156 -0.87 5.83 -8.41
N ALA A 157 -0.84 6.60 -9.50
CA ALA A 157 -0.04 7.80 -9.68
C ALA A 157 -0.94 9.03 -9.57
N ALA A 158 -0.90 9.74 -8.44
CA ALA A 158 -1.77 10.90 -8.26
C ALA A 158 -1.36 12.08 -9.16
N ARG A 159 -2.35 12.77 -9.73
CA ARG A 159 -2.16 13.85 -10.72
C ARG A 159 -1.41 15.07 -10.21
N TYR A 160 -1.35 15.26 -8.89
CA TYR A 160 -0.64 16.36 -8.24
C TYR A 160 0.42 15.87 -7.26
N ASP A 161 1.00 14.70 -7.54
CA ASP A 161 2.07 14.12 -6.74
C ASP A 161 3.43 14.62 -7.25
N ASP A 162 3.79 15.84 -6.87
CA ASP A 162 5.07 16.45 -7.19
C ASP A 162 6.26 15.77 -6.48
N PHE A 163 5.99 14.95 -5.48
CA PHE A 163 7.04 14.29 -4.72
C PHE A 163 7.67 13.12 -5.48
N GLU A 164 6.84 12.28 -6.13
CA GLU A 164 7.33 11.04 -6.79
C GLU A 164 7.40 11.14 -8.32
N TYR A 165 6.51 11.92 -8.95
CA TYR A 165 6.36 11.91 -10.42
C TYR A 165 6.82 13.20 -11.10
N HIS A 166 7.16 14.21 -10.33
CA HIS A 166 7.84 15.39 -10.85
C HIS A 166 9.33 15.10 -10.99
N GLY A 167 9.90 15.33 -12.16
CA GLY A 167 11.31 15.03 -12.52
C GLY A 167 12.34 15.47 -11.52
N SER A 168 12.44 14.77 -10.42
CA SER A 168 13.43 15.01 -9.39
C SER A 168 14.74 14.32 -9.77
N THR A 169 15.85 14.91 -9.37
CA THR A 169 17.20 14.36 -9.51
C THR A 169 17.38 13.00 -8.84
N ILE A 170 16.45 12.59 -7.98
CA ILE A 170 16.46 11.29 -7.29
C ILE A 170 16.03 10.16 -8.23
N HIS A 171 15.14 10.45 -9.20
CA HIS A 171 14.55 9.46 -10.10
C HIS A 171 14.94 9.65 -11.58
N GLY A 172 15.88 10.56 -11.87
CA GLY A 172 16.36 10.84 -13.22
C GLY A 172 15.73 12.07 -13.89
N PRO A 173 16.19 12.44 -15.08
CA PRO A 173 15.92 13.74 -15.71
C PRO A 173 14.63 13.76 -16.54
N TRP A 174 13.53 13.22 -16.03
CA TRP A 174 12.24 13.35 -16.72
C TRP A 174 11.44 14.51 -16.15
N TYR A 175 10.93 15.33 -17.02
CA TYR A 175 10.19 16.55 -16.72
C TYR A 175 8.74 16.43 -17.19
N ASN A 176 8.01 15.46 -16.67
CA ASN A 176 6.57 15.43 -16.90
C ASN A 176 5.86 15.98 -15.66
N ALA A 177 4.85 16.80 -15.88
CA ALA A 177 3.94 17.12 -14.80
C ALA A 177 3.29 15.79 -14.33
N PRO A 178 3.11 15.56 -13.01
CA PRO A 178 2.52 14.32 -12.52
C PRO A 178 1.19 13.99 -13.19
N ARG A 179 0.39 15.00 -13.54
CA ARG A 179 -0.88 14.84 -14.25
C ARG A 179 -0.77 14.17 -15.61
N ASP A 180 0.42 14.23 -16.23
CA ASP A 180 0.69 13.71 -17.58
C ASP A 180 1.38 12.34 -17.52
N TYR A 181 1.49 11.73 -16.34
CA TYR A 181 2.19 10.46 -16.14
C TYR A 181 1.73 9.36 -17.10
N ALA A 182 0.42 9.26 -17.37
CA ALA A 182 -0.13 8.26 -18.28
C ALA A 182 0.42 8.36 -19.73
N SER A 183 0.92 9.51 -20.16
CA SER A 183 1.51 9.71 -21.47
C SER A 183 3.00 9.37 -21.55
N THR A 184 3.63 9.02 -20.42
CA THR A 184 5.07 8.73 -20.34
C THR A 184 5.42 7.36 -20.91
N ASP A 185 6.65 7.22 -21.36
CA ASP A 185 7.20 5.93 -21.79
C ASP A 185 7.16 4.88 -20.67
N ARG A 186 7.31 5.30 -19.42
CA ARG A 186 7.22 4.44 -18.24
C ARG A 186 5.83 3.86 -18.07
N ALA A 187 4.80 4.69 -18.12
CA ALA A 187 3.42 4.24 -18.05
C ALA A 187 3.08 3.28 -19.19
N LYS A 188 3.52 3.61 -20.43
CA LYS A 188 3.34 2.73 -21.60
C LYS A 188 4.00 1.37 -21.41
N SER A 189 5.28 1.36 -20.98
CA SER A 189 5.98 0.10 -20.72
C SER A 189 5.33 -0.70 -19.61
N PHE A 190 4.97 -0.05 -18.50
CA PHE A 190 4.34 -0.71 -17.35
C PHE A 190 3.06 -1.45 -17.74
N VAL A 191 2.11 -0.78 -18.39
CA VAL A 191 0.83 -1.42 -18.75
C VAL A 191 0.97 -2.44 -19.88
N ASN A 192 2.07 -2.43 -20.63
CA ASN A 192 2.40 -3.39 -21.69
C ASN A 192 3.49 -4.40 -21.26
N PHE A 193 3.57 -4.67 -19.94
CA PHE A 193 4.40 -5.76 -19.39
C PHE A 193 5.88 -5.65 -19.76
N GLY A 194 6.45 -4.44 -19.68
CA GLY A 194 7.86 -4.19 -19.93
C GLY A 194 8.24 -4.08 -21.40
N GLU A 195 7.28 -3.98 -22.31
CA GLU A 195 7.56 -3.73 -23.72
C GLU A 195 8.24 -2.36 -23.90
N ASN A 196 9.18 -2.29 -24.85
CA ASN A 196 9.83 -1.03 -25.20
C ASN A 196 8.78 -0.03 -25.71
N PRO A 197 8.61 1.13 -25.09
CA PRO A 197 7.57 2.10 -25.44
C PRO A 197 7.70 2.62 -26.89
N ALA A 198 8.88 2.58 -27.49
CA ALA A 198 9.08 2.93 -28.89
C ALA A 198 8.27 2.04 -29.86
N ASN A 199 7.91 0.83 -29.44
CA ASN A 199 7.10 -0.11 -30.22
C ASN A 199 5.60 0.04 -29.98
N ILE A 200 5.19 0.80 -28.93
CA ILE A 200 3.81 0.94 -28.48
C ILE A 200 3.20 2.20 -29.11
N LYS A 201 2.22 2.01 -29.98
CA LYS A 201 1.52 3.12 -30.66
C LYS A 201 0.32 3.65 -29.87
N ASP A 202 -0.29 2.78 -29.07
CA ASP A 202 -1.50 3.11 -28.33
C ASP A 202 -1.19 3.97 -27.11
N GLU A 203 -2.09 4.90 -26.82
CA GLU A 203 -2.06 5.69 -25.59
C GLU A 203 -2.55 4.85 -24.41
N VAL A 204 -1.98 5.10 -23.23
CA VAL A 204 -2.41 4.45 -21.99
C VAL A 204 -3.80 4.95 -21.60
N GLN A 205 -4.73 4.02 -21.45
CA GLN A 205 -6.08 4.28 -20.96
C GLN A 205 -6.11 4.08 -19.43
N VAL A 206 -6.20 5.18 -18.70
CA VAL A 206 -6.33 5.16 -17.24
C VAL A 206 -7.58 4.41 -16.81
N GLY A 207 -7.46 3.51 -15.84
CA GLY A 207 -8.57 2.70 -15.33
C GLY A 207 -8.89 1.46 -16.17
N LYS A 208 -8.18 1.25 -17.30
CA LYS A 208 -8.31 0.03 -18.09
C LYS A 208 -7.42 -1.07 -17.53
N VAL A 209 -7.95 -2.28 -17.42
CA VAL A 209 -7.16 -3.48 -17.12
C VAL A 209 -6.50 -3.95 -18.42
N TYR A 210 -5.19 -4.09 -18.39
CA TYR A 210 -4.37 -4.67 -19.43
C TYR A 210 -4.02 -6.09 -19.00
N GLU A 211 -4.24 -7.06 -19.89
CA GLU A 211 -4.05 -8.48 -19.59
C GLU A 211 -3.05 -9.09 -20.57
N LYS A 212 -2.22 -10.00 -20.04
CA LYS A 212 -1.27 -10.79 -20.83
C LYS A 212 -1.09 -12.15 -20.19
N GLU A 213 -1.11 -13.21 -21.00
CA GLU A 213 -0.75 -14.53 -20.52
C GLU A 213 0.78 -14.63 -20.36
N ILE A 214 1.23 -14.99 -19.16
CA ILE A 214 2.64 -15.16 -18.79
C ILE A 214 2.72 -16.43 -17.94
N ASP A 215 3.51 -17.38 -18.36
CA ASP A 215 3.75 -18.64 -17.66
C ASP A 215 2.45 -19.40 -17.28
N GLY A 216 1.45 -19.36 -18.19
CA GLY A 216 0.17 -20.03 -18.02
C GLY A 216 -0.83 -19.32 -17.11
N ARG A 217 -0.51 -18.11 -16.64
CA ARG A 217 -1.38 -17.23 -15.85
C ARG A 217 -1.71 -15.96 -16.62
N ILE A 218 -2.94 -15.49 -16.53
CA ILE A 218 -3.33 -14.16 -17.02
C ILE A 218 -2.90 -13.12 -15.98
N ALA A 219 -1.85 -12.39 -16.31
CA ALA A 219 -1.35 -11.27 -15.52
C ALA A 219 -2.10 -9.99 -15.87
N LYS A 220 -2.31 -9.12 -14.86
CA LYS A 220 -3.00 -7.84 -15.02
C LYS A 220 -2.08 -6.67 -14.72
N ARG A 221 -2.23 -5.60 -15.52
CA ARG A 221 -1.65 -4.28 -15.24
C ARG A 221 -2.76 -3.24 -15.27
N LEU A 222 -2.73 -2.33 -14.31
CA LEU A 222 -3.73 -1.27 -14.18
C LEU A 222 -3.05 0.02 -13.72
N LEU A 223 -3.38 1.14 -14.35
CA LEU A 223 -2.93 2.46 -13.94
C LEU A 223 -4.12 3.33 -13.57
N TYR A 224 -4.08 3.91 -12.37
CA TYR A 224 -4.98 4.96 -11.94
C TYR A 224 -4.24 6.28 -11.73
N THR A 225 -4.91 7.40 -12.05
CA THR A 225 -4.37 8.75 -11.85
C THR A 225 -5.40 9.64 -11.11
N PRO A 226 -5.65 9.40 -9.81
CA PRO A 226 -6.62 10.18 -9.07
C PRO A 226 -6.18 11.64 -8.89
N THR A 227 -7.18 12.55 -8.78
CA THR A 227 -6.97 13.98 -8.60
C THR A 227 -6.69 14.29 -7.13
N GLN A 228 -5.44 14.09 -6.71
CA GLN A 228 -4.97 14.30 -5.33
C GLN A 228 -3.45 14.54 -5.28
N ILE A 229 -2.96 14.99 -4.13
CA ILE A 229 -1.55 15.16 -3.79
C ILE A 229 -0.99 13.90 -3.11
N HIS A 230 0.36 13.81 -3.00
CA HIS A 230 1.06 12.67 -2.38
C HIS A 230 0.58 12.32 -0.97
N SER A 231 0.49 13.30 -0.09
CA SER A 231 0.16 13.08 1.33
C SER A 231 -1.31 12.66 1.55
N TRP A 232 -2.19 12.87 0.56
CA TRP A 232 -3.61 12.59 0.69
C TRP A 232 -3.97 11.11 0.51
N PHE A 233 -3.06 10.27 -0.02
CA PHE A 233 -3.33 8.85 -0.29
C PHE A 233 -3.93 8.10 0.91
N VAL A 234 -3.39 8.33 2.11
CA VAL A 234 -3.79 7.60 3.33
C VAL A 234 -5.16 8.01 3.87
N LEU A 235 -5.67 9.17 3.46
CA LEU A 235 -6.97 9.70 3.86
C LEU A 235 -8.01 9.64 2.73
N SER A 236 -7.58 9.30 1.52
CA SER A 236 -8.41 9.33 0.32
C SER A 236 -9.30 8.09 0.19
N PRO A 237 -10.62 8.22 0.27
CA PRO A 237 -11.52 7.11 -0.03
C PRO A 237 -11.42 6.67 -1.50
N VAL A 238 -11.01 7.56 -2.39
CA VAL A 238 -10.80 7.24 -3.82
C VAL A 238 -9.63 6.27 -3.97
N SER A 239 -8.46 6.60 -3.40
CA SER A 239 -7.29 5.71 -3.46
C SER A 239 -7.50 4.41 -2.70
N THR A 240 -8.12 4.48 -1.52
CA THR A 240 -8.49 3.26 -0.78
C THR A 240 -9.41 2.39 -1.62
N GLY A 241 -10.44 2.98 -2.26
CA GLY A 241 -11.35 2.25 -3.15
C GLY A 241 -10.64 1.58 -4.32
N MET A 242 -9.73 2.27 -4.99
CA MET A 242 -8.90 1.72 -6.07
C MET A 242 -8.06 0.54 -5.58
N THR A 243 -7.37 0.72 -4.44
CA THR A 243 -6.51 -0.32 -3.85
C THR A 243 -7.30 -1.57 -3.48
N VAL A 244 -8.38 -1.42 -2.72
CA VAL A 244 -9.13 -2.57 -2.21
C VAL A 244 -9.92 -3.29 -3.31
N SER A 245 -10.42 -2.57 -4.31
CA SER A 245 -11.10 -3.20 -5.46
C SER A 245 -10.13 -4.03 -6.28
N PHE A 246 -8.95 -3.51 -6.58
CA PHE A 246 -7.96 -4.28 -7.33
C PHE A 246 -7.51 -5.55 -6.59
N LEU A 247 -7.16 -5.43 -5.30
CA LEU A 247 -6.76 -6.61 -4.50
C LEU A 247 -7.90 -7.59 -4.31
N GLN A 248 -9.14 -7.10 -4.09
CA GLN A 248 -10.33 -7.92 -4.02
C GLN A 248 -10.51 -8.81 -5.25
N ASP A 249 -10.40 -8.21 -6.44
CA ASP A 249 -10.61 -8.90 -7.71
C ASP A 249 -9.43 -9.83 -8.05
N SER A 250 -8.20 -9.42 -7.77
CA SER A 250 -6.99 -10.19 -8.07
C SER A 250 -6.77 -11.36 -7.10
N LEU A 251 -7.16 -11.22 -5.84
CA LEU A 251 -7.02 -12.28 -4.83
C LEU A 251 -8.28 -13.15 -4.68
N GLY A 252 -9.36 -12.85 -5.40
CA GLY A 252 -10.60 -13.59 -5.30
C GLY A 252 -11.22 -13.47 -3.89
N ALA A 253 -11.46 -12.26 -3.43
CA ALA A 253 -12.01 -12.00 -2.10
C ALA A 253 -13.40 -12.63 -1.94
N PRO A 254 -13.67 -13.33 -0.81
CA PRO A 254 -14.93 -14.06 -0.62
C PRO A 254 -16.16 -13.16 -0.41
N ASN A 255 -15.95 -11.88 -0.05
CA ASN A 255 -17.03 -10.91 0.20
C ASN A 255 -16.79 -9.61 -0.60
N PRO A 256 -16.96 -9.62 -1.94
CA PRO A 256 -16.68 -8.46 -2.76
C PRO A 256 -17.66 -7.31 -2.47
N LEU A 257 -17.11 -6.12 -2.25
CA LEU A 257 -17.85 -4.88 -2.01
C LEU A 257 -17.48 -3.83 -3.04
N GLY A 258 -18.44 -2.98 -3.41
CA GLY A 258 -18.16 -1.85 -4.30
C GLY A 258 -17.07 -0.91 -3.75
N ALA A 259 -16.31 -0.29 -4.62
CA ALA A 259 -15.20 0.60 -4.26
C ALA A 259 -15.59 1.73 -3.28
N SER A 260 -16.79 2.27 -3.41
CA SER A 260 -17.33 3.31 -2.54
C SER A 260 -17.94 2.80 -1.23
N ASN A 261 -18.12 1.49 -1.07
CA ASN A 261 -18.62 0.91 0.18
C ASN A 261 -17.47 0.83 1.20
N GLN A 262 -17.24 1.94 1.90
CA GLN A 262 -16.14 2.13 2.84
C GLN A 262 -16.63 2.70 4.17
N LEU A 263 -16.07 2.22 5.26
CA LEU A 263 -16.24 2.74 6.63
C LEU A 263 -14.98 3.46 7.14
N GLY A 264 -13.82 3.21 6.52
CA GLY A 264 -12.54 3.80 6.92
C GLY A 264 -12.57 5.32 6.95
N PHE A 265 -13.20 5.94 5.98
CA PHE A 265 -13.35 7.40 5.93
C PHE A 265 -14.16 7.95 7.12
N ILE A 266 -15.18 7.24 7.57
CA ILE A 266 -15.99 7.63 8.73
C ILE A 266 -15.11 7.64 9.99
N LYS A 267 -14.25 6.64 10.16
CA LYS A 267 -13.28 6.60 11.27
C LYS A 267 -12.36 7.83 11.25
N GLU A 268 -11.81 8.19 10.08
CA GLU A 268 -10.92 9.33 9.95
C GLU A 268 -11.66 10.67 10.24
N LEU A 269 -12.90 10.79 9.80
CA LEU A 269 -13.74 11.95 10.11
C LEU A 269 -13.96 12.12 11.63
N PHE A 270 -14.32 11.03 12.32
CA PHE A 270 -14.51 11.08 13.77
C PHE A 270 -13.19 11.32 14.53
N THR A 271 -12.06 10.82 14.02
CA THR A 271 -10.73 11.15 14.56
C THR A 271 -10.45 12.65 14.45
N ALA A 272 -10.73 13.25 13.30
CA ALA A 272 -10.56 14.69 13.10
C ALA A 272 -11.48 15.53 14.03
N LEU A 273 -12.76 15.12 14.16
CA LEU A 273 -13.69 15.77 15.10
C LEU A 273 -13.23 15.63 16.56
N GLY A 274 -12.70 14.45 16.93
CA GLY A 274 -12.13 14.22 18.26
C GLY A 274 -10.93 15.12 18.55
N LEU A 275 -10.04 15.34 17.56
CA LEU A 275 -8.92 16.29 17.68
C LEU A 275 -9.41 17.72 17.90
N VAL A 276 -10.40 18.19 17.14
CA VAL A 276 -11.00 19.51 17.35
C VAL A 276 -11.58 19.62 18.75
N GLY A 277 -12.35 18.62 19.18
CA GLY A 277 -12.91 18.56 20.55
C GLY A 277 -11.83 18.60 21.63
N MET A 278 -10.71 17.89 21.43
CA MET A 278 -9.58 17.90 22.34
C MET A 278 -8.96 19.30 22.47
N PHE A 279 -8.73 20.00 21.36
CA PHE A 279 -8.20 21.37 21.38
C PHE A 279 -9.16 22.33 22.09
N MET A 280 -10.46 22.26 21.81
CA MET A 280 -11.47 23.06 22.51
C MET A 280 -11.47 22.77 24.01
N PHE A 281 -11.39 21.51 24.40
CA PHE A 281 -11.29 21.11 25.80
C PHE A 281 -10.03 21.66 26.48
N MET A 282 -8.86 21.55 25.83
CA MET A 282 -7.59 22.05 26.37
C MET A 282 -7.65 23.56 26.64
N VAL A 283 -8.17 24.35 25.70
CA VAL A 283 -8.33 25.81 25.88
C VAL A 283 -9.25 26.11 27.07
N SER A 284 -10.41 25.46 27.12
CA SER A 284 -11.38 25.66 28.22
C SER A 284 -10.80 25.22 29.56
N LEU A 285 -10.03 24.11 29.60
CA LEU A 285 -9.36 23.61 30.80
C LEU A 285 -8.34 24.61 31.31
N VAL A 286 -7.55 25.25 30.43
CA VAL A 286 -6.57 26.30 30.86
C VAL A 286 -7.30 27.45 31.54
N TYR A 287 -8.42 27.95 30.98
CA TYR A 287 -9.20 29.00 31.63
C TYR A 287 -9.70 28.62 33.05
N VAL A 288 -10.17 27.38 33.19
CA VAL A 288 -10.58 26.88 34.53
C VAL A 288 -9.41 26.75 35.49
N LEU A 289 -8.26 26.27 34.99
CA LEU A 289 -7.08 26.05 35.85
C LEU A 289 -6.47 27.36 36.36
N ILE A 290 -6.35 28.41 35.55
CA ILE A 290 -5.79 29.70 35.98
C ILE A 290 -6.65 30.41 37.02
N GLU A 291 -7.94 30.07 37.16
CA GLU A 291 -8.79 30.58 38.24
C GLU A 291 -8.57 29.83 39.58
N THR A 292 -7.85 28.71 39.57
CA THR A 292 -7.52 27.98 40.81
C THR A 292 -6.29 28.56 41.48
N PRO A 293 -6.23 28.60 42.86
CA PRO A 293 -5.11 29.17 43.57
C PRO A 293 -3.74 28.56 43.22
N ALA A 294 -3.71 27.31 42.79
CA ALA A 294 -2.49 26.60 42.40
C ALA A 294 -1.83 27.14 41.12
N PHE A 295 -2.62 27.72 40.23
CA PHE A 295 -2.17 28.20 38.89
C PHE A 295 -2.41 29.71 38.68
N ALA A 296 -2.98 30.41 39.67
CA ALA A 296 -3.29 31.86 39.57
C ALA A 296 -2.04 32.75 39.48
N CYS A 297 -0.83 32.18 39.61
CA CYS A 297 0.45 32.89 39.47
C CYS A 297 1.06 32.80 38.06
N LEU A 298 0.43 32.09 37.11
CA LEU A 298 0.84 31.97 35.74
C LEU A 298 0.12 33.03 34.86
#